data_7466bc65b9a4abd46cef823484bce108
#
_entry.id   7466bc65b9a4abd46cef823484bce108
#
_cell.length_a   1.000
_cell.length_b   1.000
_cell.length_c   1.000
_cell.angle_alpha   90.00
_cell.angle_beta   90.00
_cell.angle_gamma   90.00
#
_symmetry.space_group_name_H-M   'P 1'
#
loop_
_entity.id
_entity.type
_entity.pdbx_description
1 polymer ?
#
loop_
_entity_poly.entity_id
_entity_poly.type
_entity_poly.pdbx_seq_one_letter_code
_entity_poly.pdbx_strand_id
1 'polypeptide(L)'
;MKKILGILVLGLVLLFFFKYTFSIKTYLKCDPYNQDSNEILYFAFDKRYIWSNYDKINSEFKDRSKAKYGERYVTAIWDNIKINREEGSIIITPSLASIFFDLFKSEKTDDLVLNCEKINKKKLPKKKVDKKF
;
A
#
# COMPACT_ATOMS: atom_id res chain seq x y z
N MET A 1 -18.91 -42.90 3.98
CA MET A 1 -18.73 -41.96 2.87
C MET A 1 -19.18 -40.54 3.19
N LYS A 2 -20.27 -40.33 3.88
CA LYS A 2 -20.73 -38.96 4.24
C LYS A 2 -19.77 -38.17 5.14
N LYS A 3 -18.96 -38.82 6.01
CA LYS A 3 -17.97 -38.18 6.88
C LYS A 3 -16.75 -37.62 6.11
N ILE A 4 -16.34 -38.31 5.05
CA ILE A 4 -15.21 -37.88 4.24
C ILE A 4 -15.58 -36.65 3.42
N LEU A 5 -16.79 -36.56 2.89
CA LEU A 5 -17.29 -35.39 2.15
C LEU A 5 -17.36 -34.16 3.04
N GLY A 6 -17.82 -34.32 4.30
CA GLY A 6 -17.85 -33.20 5.26
C GLY A 6 -16.46 -32.66 5.60
N ILE A 7 -15.47 -33.54 5.76
CA ILE A 7 -14.08 -33.14 6.02
C ILE A 7 -13.48 -32.41 4.81
N LEU A 8 -13.75 -32.85 3.59
CA LEU A 8 -13.28 -32.19 2.36
C LEU A 8 -13.89 -30.80 2.20
N VAL A 9 -15.20 -30.66 2.46
CA VAL A 9 -15.88 -29.36 2.41
C VAL A 9 -15.33 -28.41 3.47
N LEU A 10 -15.10 -28.87 4.70
CA LEU A 10 -14.52 -28.07 5.77
C LEU A 10 -13.11 -27.62 5.42
N GLY A 11 -12.28 -28.50 4.83
CA GLY A 11 -10.95 -28.17 4.37
C GLY A 11 -10.95 -27.09 3.29
N LEU A 12 -11.86 -27.17 2.33
CA LEU A 12 -12.03 -26.15 1.28
C LEU A 12 -12.46 -24.79 1.86
N VAL A 13 -13.39 -24.78 2.80
CA VAL A 13 -13.84 -23.55 3.48
C VAL A 13 -12.69 -22.91 4.25
N LEU A 14 -11.90 -23.70 4.97
CA LEU A 14 -10.71 -23.21 5.67
C LEU A 14 -9.67 -22.63 4.71
N LEU A 15 -9.42 -23.28 3.57
CA LEU A 15 -8.50 -22.76 2.54
C LEU A 15 -8.99 -21.42 1.97
N PHE A 16 -10.29 -21.29 1.70
CA PHE A 16 -10.89 -20.03 1.27
C PHE A 16 -10.75 -18.94 2.34
N PHE A 17 -10.96 -19.28 3.59
CA PHE A 17 -10.83 -18.37 4.72
C PHE A 17 -9.40 -17.90 4.88
N PHE A 18 -8.42 -18.79 4.75
CA PHE A 18 -6.99 -18.44 4.76
C PHE A 18 -6.62 -17.52 3.62
N LYS A 19 -7.07 -17.79 2.39
CA LYS A 19 -6.83 -16.89 1.26
C LYS A 19 -7.42 -15.51 1.47
N TYR A 20 -8.62 -15.44 2.03
CA TYR A 20 -9.29 -14.18 2.33
C TYR A 20 -8.55 -13.37 3.39
N THR A 21 -8.11 -14.03 4.48
CA THR A 21 -7.36 -13.37 5.57
C THR A 21 -6.00 -12.87 5.10
N PHE A 22 -5.33 -13.58 4.20
CA PHE A 22 -4.04 -13.18 3.64
C PHE A 22 -4.13 -12.06 2.62
N SER A 23 -5.31 -11.74 2.11
CA SER A 23 -5.53 -10.64 1.16
C SER A 23 -5.94 -9.33 1.83
N ILE A 24 -5.98 -9.25 3.16
CA ILE A 24 -6.29 -8.03 3.90
C ILE A 24 -5.21 -7.00 3.65
N LYS A 25 -5.62 -5.86 3.09
CA LYS A 25 -4.76 -4.72 2.83
C LYS A 25 -4.57 -3.87 4.09
N THR A 26 -3.35 -3.44 4.30
CA THR A 26 -3.03 -2.38 5.27
C THR A 26 -2.94 -1.06 4.52
N TYR A 27 -3.71 -0.06 4.95
CA TYR A 27 -3.73 1.26 4.35
C TYR A 27 -2.88 2.22 5.18
N LEU A 28 -2.09 3.04 4.50
CA LEU A 28 -1.14 3.96 5.12
C LEU A 28 -1.38 5.38 4.62
N LYS A 29 -1.36 6.30 5.56
CA LYS A 29 -1.32 7.74 5.29
C LYS A 29 0.08 8.24 5.61
N CYS A 30 0.78 8.79 4.63
CA CYS A 30 2.18 9.12 4.73
C CYS A 30 2.43 10.60 4.52
N ASP A 31 3.22 11.18 5.42
CA ASP A 31 3.70 12.56 5.30
C ASP A 31 5.18 12.56 4.87
N PRO A 32 5.59 13.42 3.92
CA PRO A 32 6.98 13.51 3.53
C PRO A 32 7.82 14.08 4.68
N TYR A 33 8.81 13.32 5.11
CA TYR A 33 9.66 13.65 6.26
C TYR A 33 10.79 14.63 5.91
N ASN A 34 11.36 14.50 4.71
CA ASN A 34 12.56 15.22 4.30
C ASN A 34 12.36 16.20 3.15
N GLN A 35 11.13 16.60 2.88
CA GLN A 35 10.80 17.52 1.80
C GLN A 35 9.81 18.59 2.27
N ASP A 36 9.91 19.80 1.71
CA ASP A 36 9.02 20.92 2.01
C ASP A 36 7.62 20.79 1.37
N SER A 37 7.25 19.60 0.96
CA SER A 37 5.93 19.33 0.39
C SER A 37 4.92 19.05 1.49
N ASN A 38 3.78 19.72 1.43
CA ASN A 38 2.64 19.48 2.33
C ASN A 38 1.69 18.39 1.79
N GLU A 39 2.07 17.69 0.73
CA GLU A 39 1.22 16.68 0.15
C GLU A 39 1.24 15.38 0.94
N ILE A 40 0.06 14.88 1.24
CA ILE A 40 -0.13 13.61 1.91
C ILE A 40 -0.24 12.51 0.86
N LEU A 41 0.58 11.48 1.00
CA LEU A 41 0.58 10.33 0.12
C LEU A 41 -0.10 9.14 0.79
N TYR A 42 -0.83 8.37 0.01
CA TYR A 42 -1.50 7.17 0.48
C TYR A 42 -0.92 5.94 -0.19
N PHE A 43 -0.71 4.91 0.62
CA PHE A 43 -0.23 3.62 0.17
C PHE A 43 -1.07 2.51 0.77
N ALA A 44 -1.05 1.36 0.14
CA ALA A 44 -1.60 0.15 0.71
C ALA A 44 -0.66 -1.01 0.41
N PHE A 45 -0.65 -2.00 1.28
CA PHE A 45 0.09 -3.23 1.02
C PHE A 45 -0.62 -4.44 1.60
N ASP A 46 -0.33 -5.58 1.03
CA ASP A 46 -0.67 -6.89 1.57
C ASP A 46 0.56 -7.81 1.42
N LYS A 47 0.37 -9.10 1.55
CA LYS A 47 1.47 -10.06 1.38
C LYS A 47 1.94 -10.22 -0.07
N ARG A 48 1.20 -9.68 -1.05
CA ARG A 48 1.48 -9.86 -2.47
C ARG A 48 1.87 -8.59 -3.20
N TYR A 49 1.28 -7.45 -2.81
CA TYR A 49 1.37 -6.21 -3.58
C TYR A 49 1.55 -4.99 -2.69
N ILE A 50 2.17 -3.96 -3.29
CA ILE A 50 2.14 -2.59 -2.79
C ILE A 50 1.37 -1.75 -3.80
N TRP A 51 0.38 -1.02 -3.32
CA TRP A 51 -0.40 -0.06 -4.10
C TRP A 51 0.06 1.35 -3.80
N SER A 52 0.18 2.16 -4.85
CA SER A 52 0.59 3.56 -4.77
C SER A 52 -0.23 4.43 -5.73
N ASN A 53 0.06 5.73 -5.73
CA ASN A 53 -0.67 6.70 -6.57
C ASN A 53 -2.18 6.64 -6.37
N TYR A 54 -2.62 6.99 -5.16
CA TYR A 54 -4.04 7.02 -4.85
C TYR A 54 -4.75 8.15 -5.60
N ASP A 55 -5.76 7.78 -6.37
CA ASP A 55 -6.62 8.72 -7.09
C ASP A 55 -7.85 9.07 -6.24
N LYS A 56 -7.90 10.31 -5.75
CA LYS A 56 -9.02 10.81 -4.95
C LYS A 56 -10.33 10.88 -5.71
N ILE A 57 -10.26 11.07 -7.02
CA ILE A 57 -11.45 11.22 -7.88
C ILE A 57 -12.16 9.88 -8.05
N ASN A 58 -11.42 8.84 -8.40
CA ASN A 58 -11.94 7.50 -8.62
C ASN A 58 -11.91 6.61 -7.36
N SER A 59 -11.34 7.11 -6.27
CA SER A 59 -11.19 6.39 -4.99
C SER A 59 -10.47 5.05 -5.14
N GLU A 60 -9.41 5.03 -5.95
CA GLU A 60 -8.62 3.82 -6.22
C GLU A 60 -7.13 4.13 -6.35
N PHE A 61 -6.30 3.12 -6.13
CA PHE A 61 -4.86 3.20 -6.39
C PHE A 61 -4.60 2.93 -7.87
N LYS A 62 -3.86 3.81 -8.54
CA LYS A 62 -3.52 3.66 -9.96
C LYS A 62 -2.44 2.64 -10.22
N ASP A 63 -1.49 2.51 -9.31
CA ASP A 63 -0.32 1.66 -9.49
C ASP A 63 -0.31 0.52 -8.48
N ARG A 64 0.13 -0.64 -8.93
CA ARG A 64 0.29 -1.83 -8.12
C ARG A 64 1.59 -2.51 -8.51
N SER A 65 2.42 -2.81 -7.53
CA SER A 65 3.69 -3.50 -7.72
C SER A 65 3.74 -4.77 -6.89
N LYS A 66 4.33 -5.81 -7.46
CA LYS A 66 4.51 -7.07 -6.75
C LYS A 66 5.46 -6.87 -5.57
N ALA A 67 5.01 -7.24 -4.38
CA ALA A 67 5.74 -7.06 -3.13
C ALA A 67 6.45 -8.33 -2.69
N LYS A 68 7.63 -8.15 -2.11
CA LYS A 68 8.31 -9.16 -1.31
C LYS A 68 8.04 -8.88 0.15
N TYR A 69 7.24 -9.71 0.78
CA TYR A 69 6.81 -9.53 2.16
C TYR A 69 7.79 -10.17 3.14
N GLY A 70 8.31 -9.37 4.06
CA GLY A 70 9.16 -9.83 5.15
C GLY A 70 8.61 -9.41 6.51
N GLU A 71 9.21 -9.89 7.57
CA GLU A 71 8.78 -9.57 8.94
C GLU A 71 8.93 -8.08 9.25
N ARG A 72 10.07 -7.50 8.89
CA ARG A 72 10.40 -6.10 9.14
C ARG A 72 10.12 -5.19 7.96
N TYR A 73 10.41 -5.66 6.76
CA TYR A 73 10.30 -4.86 5.54
C TYR A 73 9.37 -5.52 4.52
N VAL A 74 8.56 -4.69 3.87
CA VAL A 74 7.88 -5.04 2.64
C VAL A 74 8.54 -4.25 1.51
N THR A 75 9.09 -4.93 0.52
CA THR A 75 9.84 -4.30 -0.56
C THR A 75 9.19 -4.53 -1.91
N ALA A 76 9.35 -3.60 -2.82
CA ALA A 76 8.88 -3.71 -4.20
C ALA A 76 9.79 -2.93 -5.15
N ILE A 77 9.65 -3.21 -6.44
CA ILE A 77 10.36 -2.52 -7.52
C ILE A 77 11.88 -2.55 -7.29
N TRP A 78 12.45 -3.77 -7.23
CA TRP A 78 13.90 -3.98 -7.08
C TRP A 78 14.47 -3.28 -5.83
N ASP A 79 13.76 -3.39 -4.69
CA ASP A 79 14.10 -2.73 -3.42
C ASP A 79 14.10 -1.19 -3.46
N ASN A 80 13.52 -0.59 -4.49
CA ASN A 80 13.39 0.87 -4.59
C ASN A 80 12.29 1.42 -3.68
N ILE A 81 11.35 0.60 -3.26
CA ILE A 81 10.37 0.91 -2.22
C ILE A 81 10.55 -0.05 -1.06
N LYS A 82 10.76 0.49 0.15
CA LYS A 82 10.83 -0.29 1.38
C LYS A 82 9.86 0.26 2.41
N ILE A 83 8.94 -0.57 2.85
CA ILE A 83 8.04 -0.25 3.96
C ILE A 83 8.63 -0.88 5.22
N ASN A 84 9.01 -0.04 6.18
CA ASN A 84 9.42 -0.51 7.50
C ASN A 84 8.19 -0.67 8.37
N ARG A 85 7.83 -1.91 8.67
CA ARG A 85 6.61 -2.24 9.41
C ARG A 85 6.72 -1.93 10.91
N GLU A 86 7.92 -1.91 11.44
CA GLU A 86 8.16 -1.62 12.86
C GLU A 86 8.13 -0.11 13.13
N GLU A 87 8.77 0.67 12.28
CA GLU A 87 8.86 2.13 12.44
C GLU A 87 7.69 2.88 11.80
N GLY A 88 6.94 2.25 10.89
CA GLY A 88 5.87 2.91 10.16
C GLY A 88 6.39 3.92 9.15
N SER A 89 7.50 3.63 8.49
CA SER A 89 8.09 4.49 7.49
C SER A 89 8.16 3.83 6.11
N ILE A 90 8.16 4.64 5.07
CA ILE A 90 8.41 4.19 3.69
C ILE A 90 9.64 4.91 3.17
N ILE A 91 10.59 4.17 2.62
CA ILE A 91 11.79 4.69 1.99
C ILE A 91 11.67 4.45 0.48
N ILE A 92 11.78 5.51 -0.30
CA ILE A 92 11.74 5.46 -1.76
C ILE A 92 13.06 5.99 -2.28
N THR A 93 13.73 5.23 -3.15
CA THR A 93 15.00 5.66 -3.75
C THR A 93 14.81 6.84 -4.71
N PRO A 94 15.82 7.70 -4.92
CA PRO A 94 15.70 8.90 -5.75
C PRO A 94 15.28 8.59 -7.19
N SER A 95 15.78 7.51 -7.78
CA SER A 95 15.45 7.12 -9.15
C SER A 95 13.98 6.82 -9.34
N LEU A 96 13.35 6.18 -8.37
CA LEU A 96 11.93 5.90 -8.40
C LEU A 96 11.09 7.12 -8.04
N ALA A 97 11.54 7.91 -7.07
CA ALA A 97 10.84 9.11 -6.64
C ALA A 97 10.68 10.11 -7.80
N SER A 98 11.66 10.25 -8.67
CA SER A 98 11.59 11.15 -9.83
C SER A 98 10.61 10.67 -10.90
N ILE A 99 10.39 9.36 -11.02
CA ILE A 99 9.49 8.78 -12.02
C ILE A 99 8.04 8.81 -11.53
N PHE A 100 7.80 8.45 -10.26
CA PHE A 100 6.45 8.32 -9.70
C PHE A 100 5.88 9.62 -9.17
N PHE A 101 6.74 10.52 -8.72
CA PHE A 101 6.30 11.75 -8.07
C PHE A 101 6.93 12.96 -8.77
N ASP A 102 6.29 13.43 -9.84
CA ASP A 102 6.63 14.72 -10.49
C ASP A 102 6.65 15.90 -9.50
N LEU A 103 6.07 15.70 -8.33
CA LEU A 103 6.02 16.66 -7.24
C LEU A 103 7.35 16.86 -6.53
N PHE A 104 8.26 15.89 -6.63
CA PHE A 104 9.57 15.92 -5.99
C PHE A 104 10.68 16.22 -7.01
N LYS A 105 10.50 17.30 -7.77
CA LYS A 105 11.51 17.82 -8.72
C LYS A 105 12.77 18.32 -8.03
N SER A 106 13.12 17.78 -6.86
CA SER A 106 14.38 18.16 -6.22
C SER A 106 15.53 17.36 -6.77
N GLU A 107 16.62 18.05 -7.07
CA GLU A 107 17.89 17.45 -7.48
C GLU A 107 18.58 16.68 -6.34
N LYS A 108 17.85 16.36 -5.27
CA LYS A 108 18.39 15.64 -4.13
C LYS A 108 18.63 14.19 -4.49
N THR A 109 19.87 13.75 -4.24
CA THR A 109 20.31 12.36 -4.42
C THR A 109 19.94 11.45 -3.26
N ASP A 110 19.25 11.98 -2.25
CA ASP A 110 18.89 11.25 -1.04
C ASP A 110 17.58 10.50 -1.19
N ASP A 111 17.46 9.41 -0.44
CA ASP A 111 16.22 8.65 -0.37
C ASP A 111 15.08 9.51 0.19
N LEU A 112 13.88 9.34 -0.38
CA LEU A 112 12.68 9.95 0.16
C LEU A 112 12.16 9.11 1.32
N VAL A 113 12.11 9.69 2.50
CA VAL A 113 11.59 9.03 3.70
C VAL A 113 10.23 9.61 4.04
N LEU A 114 9.23 8.75 4.16
CA LEU A 114 7.87 9.11 4.51
C LEU A 114 7.53 8.54 5.88
N ASN A 115 6.98 9.37 6.76
CA ASN A 115 6.36 8.92 8.00
C ASN A 115 4.92 8.53 7.73
N CYS A 116 4.58 7.30 8.09
CA CYS A 116 3.28 6.73 7.80
C CYS A 116 2.55 6.32 9.07
N GLU A 117 1.23 6.48 9.05
CA GLU A 117 0.35 5.92 10.06
C GLU A 117 -0.64 4.95 9.40
N LYS A 118 -0.99 3.90 10.12
CA LYS A 118 -2.01 2.95 9.69
C LYS A 118 -3.38 3.61 9.81
N ILE A 119 -4.13 3.61 8.72
CA ILE A 119 -5.49 4.14 8.69
C ILE A 119 -6.49 3.06 8.28
N ASN A 120 -7.76 3.33 8.56
CA ASN A 120 -8.85 2.52 8.06
C ASN A 120 -9.17 2.92 6.61
N LYS A 121 -9.58 1.98 5.77
CA LYS A 121 -10.00 2.21 4.39
C LYS A 121 -11.01 3.37 4.27
N LYS A 122 -11.90 3.51 5.24
CA LYS A 122 -12.91 4.58 5.28
C LYS A 122 -12.32 5.98 5.40
N LYS A 123 -11.08 6.11 5.90
CA LYS A 123 -10.38 7.39 6.03
C LYS A 123 -9.64 7.83 4.78
N LEU A 124 -9.61 7.01 3.73
CA LEU A 124 -9.07 7.43 2.44
C LEU A 124 -9.92 8.58 1.87
N PRO A 125 -9.27 9.64 1.35
CA PRO A 125 -10.01 10.79 0.83
C PRO A 125 -10.86 10.39 -0.37
N LYS A 126 -12.09 10.86 -0.37
CA LYS A 126 -13.02 10.72 -1.49
C LYS A 126 -13.44 12.11 -1.93
N LYS A 127 -13.29 12.40 -3.21
CA LYS A 127 -13.83 13.64 -3.75
C LYS A 127 -15.35 13.55 -3.75
N LYS A 128 -16.00 14.44 -2.98
CA LYS A 128 -17.44 14.60 -3.08
C LYS A 128 -17.77 15.14 -4.47
N VAL A 129 -18.41 14.30 -5.28
CA VAL A 129 -18.98 14.77 -6.53
C VAL A 129 -20.25 15.53 -6.18
N ASP A 130 -20.21 16.87 -6.26
CA ASP A 130 -21.41 17.69 -6.21
C ASP A 130 -22.21 17.35 -7.47
N LYS A 131 -23.17 16.45 -7.30
CA LYS A 131 -24.15 16.20 -8.34
C LYS A 131 -25.08 17.40 -8.43
N LYS A 132 -24.78 18.31 -9.32
CA LYS A 132 -25.67 19.42 -9.64
C LYS A 132 -26.87 19.03 -10.50
N PHE A 133 -26.92 17.78 -10.90
CA PHE A 133 -27.99 17.24 -11.74
C PHE A 133 -28.47 15.88 -11.27
#